data_8696c803fae60256802691e602525fc3
#
_entry.id   8696c803fae60256802691e602525fc3
#
_cell.length_a   1.000
_cell.length_b   1.000
_cell.length_c   1.000
_cell.angle_alpha   90.00
_cell.angle_beta   90.00
_cell.angle_gamma   90.00
#
_symmetry.space_group_name_H-M   'P 1'
#
loop_
_entity.id
_entity.type
_entity.pdbx_description
1 polymer ?
#
loop_
_entity_poly.entity_id
_entity_poly.type
_entity_poly.pdbx_seq_one_letter_code
_entity_poly.pdbx_strand_id
1 'polypeptide(L)'
;MSAYKDKTQGTWYVSFRYIDWTGKKTQKLKRGFKTKKEALNYEKEFIRKTAADMKMEMNSFIQVYFEDKKNELKENSIRNKQHMMNKHIVPYFGTRKMNEITPAEIIQWQNTIQEKGYSKTYERMIQNQLNALFNHAQKIYNLKENPCKKVKKMGKSDANKLEFWTKAEYDRFIAGFEPGSEDYLIFEILFWTGIREGELLALSLSDFDMSGNLLHINKTYNRIRKRDVIDTPKTENSVRTIDIPNFLKEEVQEYAKKHYGFPENQRLFPIVARTLQKRLKKYEALTGVKPIRVHDIRHSHVAYLIYQGVEPLIIKERLGHKDIQMTLNTYGHLYPSQQKKVAEMLDNKR
;
A
#
# COMPACT_ATOMS: atom_id res chain seq x y z
N MET A 1 20.21 18.10 -7.97
CA MET A 1 19.88 19.56 -8.09
C MET A 1 21.09 20.35 -7.66
N SER A 2 21.62 21.17 -8.55
CA SER A 2 22.94 21.77 -8.39
C SER A 2 22.86 23.28 -8.51
N ALA A 3 22.47 23.97 -7.43
CA ALA A 3 22.58 25.42 -7.33
C ALA A 3 23.77 25.75 -6.47
N TYR A 4 24.66 26.59 -7.02
CA TYR A 4 25.93 26.98 -6.42
C TYR A 4 25.97 28.48 -6.21
N LYS A 5 26.71 28.93 -5.18
CA LYS A 5 26.93 30.34 -4.92
C LYS A 5 28.16 30.82 -5.72
N ASP A 6 28.01 31.86 -6.51
CA ASP A 6 29.13 32.54 -7.18
C ASP A 6 29.79 33.45 -6.16
N LYS A 7 31.01 33.05 -5.76
CA LYS A 7 31.76 33.77 -4.71
C LYS A 7 32.26 35.16 -5.16
N THR A 8 32.36 35.38 -6.46
CA THR A 8 32.86 36.64 -7.03
C THR A 8 31.75 37.68 -7.19
N GLN A 9 30.56 37.26 -7.51
CA GLN A 9 29.41 38.14 -7.75
C GLN A 9 28.37 38.16 -6.64
N GLY A 10 28.50 37.30 -5.61
CA GLY A 10 27.54 37.21 -4.52
C GLY A 10 26.18 36.59 -4.91
N THR A 11 26.01 36.20 -6.18
CA THR A 11 24.79 35.65 -6.76
C THR A 11 24.79 34.12 -6.75
N TRP A 12 23.68 33.52 -7.13
CA TRP A 12 23.56 32.10 -7.30
C TRP A 12 23.54 31.71 -8.78
N TYR A 13 24.09 30.55 -9.11
CA TYR A 13 23.94 29.95 -10.43
C TYR A 13 23.50 28.50 -10.33
N VAL A 14 22.90 28.01 -11.42
CA VAL A 14 22.51 26.62 -11.56
C VAL A 14 23.23 26.03 -12.77
N SER A 15 23.73 24.80 -12.56
CA SER A 15 24.35 24.00 -13.62
C SER A 15 23.78 22.59 -13.57
N PHE A 16 23.09 22.19 -14.63
CA PHE A 16 22.45 20.88 -14.71
C PHE A 16 22.56 20.30 -16.12
N ARG A 17 22.52 18.98 -16.20
CA ARG A 17 22.46 18.25 -17.45
C ARG A 17 21.03 17.97 -17.81
N TYR A 18 20.66 18.16 -19.06
CA TYR A 18 19.37 17.82 -19.61
C TYR A 18 19.54 17.18 -20.99
N ILE A 19 18.53 16.48 -21.46
CA ILE A 19 18.50 15.96 -22.81
C ILE A 19 17.76 16.98 -23.66
N ASP A 20 18.41 17.48 -24.68
CA ASP A 20 17.80 18.44 -25.60
C ASP A 20 16.79 17.77 -26.56
N TRP A 21 16.15 18.57 -27.37
CA TRP A 21 15.15 18.11 -28.34
C TRP A 21 15.72 17.11 -29.39
N THR A 22 17.05 17.03 -29.52
CA THR A 22 17.74 16.07 -30.41
C THR A 22 18.06 14.74 -29.72
N GLY A 23 17.79 14.61 -28.41
CA GLY A 23 18.15 13.45 -27.59
C GLY A 23 19.60 13.50 -27.05
N LYS A 24 20.34 14.60 -27.28
CA LYS A 24 21.73 14.76 -26.85
C LYS A 24 21.78 15.25 -25.39
N LYS A 25 22.69 14.67 -24.60
CA LYS A 25 22.98 15.17 -23.25
C LYS A 25 23.70 16.49 -23.33
N THR A 26 23.05 17.57 -22.89
CA THR A 26 23.55 18.93 -22.93
C THR A 26 23.60 19.49 -21.51
N GLN A 27 24.57 20.36 -21.23
CA GLN A 27 24.66 21.04 -19.95
C GLN A 27 24.10 22.46 -20.08
N LYS A 28 23.21 22.84 -19.17
CA LYS A 28 22.69 24.19 -19.05
C LYS A 28 23.33 24.85 -17.84
N LEU A 29 23.92 26.04 -18.07
CA LEU A 29 24.45 26.94 -17.04
C LEU A 29 23.63 28.24 -17.10
N LYS A 30 23.11 28.69 -15.96
CA LYS A 30 22.46 30.01 -15.83
C LYS A 30 22.92 30.64 -14.52
N ARG A 31 23.41 31.87 -14.60
CA ARG A 31 23.93 32.67 -13.47
C ARG A 31 23.01 33.85 -13.18
N GLY A 32 23.29 34.56 -12.06
CA GLY A 32 22.65 35.84 -11.73
C GLY A 32 21.35 35.74 -10.94
N PHE A 33 21.08 34.61 -10.24
CA PHE A 33 19.94 34.51 -9.34
C PHE A 33 20.25 35.15 -7.99
N LYS A 34 19.29 35.88 -7.44
CA LYS A 34 19.41 36.51 -6.13
C LYS A 34 19.44 35.48 -5.00
N THR A 35 18.71 34.39 -5.15
CA THR A 35 18.58 33.37 -4.12
C THR A 35 18.80 31.95 -4.68
N LYS A 36 19.21 31.02 -3.81
CA LYS A 36 19.31 29.58 -4.14
C LYS A 36 17.97 29.02 -4.60
N LYS A 37 16.87 29.51 -4.02
CA LYS A 37 15.49 29.07 -4.34
C LYS A 37 15.13 29.47 -5.78
N GLU A 38 15.48 30.67 -6.22
CA GLU A 38 15.25 31.12 -7.60
C GLU A 38 16.04 30.29 -8.61
N ALA A 39 17.31 30.00 -8.32
CA ALA A 39 18.17 29.16 -9.18
C ALA A 39 17.57 27.76 -9.34
N LEU A 40 17.14 27.13 -8.25
CA LEU A 40 16.49 25.81 -8.26
C LEU A 40 15.13 25.84 -8.96
N ASN A 41 14.34 26.89 -8.79
CA ASN A 41 13.06 27.06 -9.49
C ASN A 41 13.28 27.21 -11.01
N TYR A 42 14.31 27.94 -11.43
CA TYR A 42 14.66 28.03 -12.85
C TYR A 42 15.00 26.66 -13.46
N GLU A 43 15.80 25.83 -12.77
CA GLU A 43 16.10 24.46 -13.20
C GLU A 43 14.81 23.66 -13.38
N LYS A 44 13.91 23.70 -12.39
CA LYS A 44 12.62 22.99 -12.43
C LYS A 44 11.75 23.43 -13.60
N GLU A 45 11.59 24.74 -13.79
CA GLU A 45 10.81 25.29 -14.90
C GLU A 45 11.42 24.97 -16.27
N PHE A 46 12.75 25.01 -16.39
CA PHE A 46 13.43 24.68 -17.62
C PHE A 46 13.20 23.23 -18.01
N ILE A 47 13.41 22.30 -17.05
CA ILE A 47 13.16 20.86 -17.25
C ILE A 47 11.69 20.64 -17.61
N ARG A 48 10.75 21.32 -16.91
CA ARG A 48 9.33 21.23 -17.18
C ARG A 48 8.94 21.73 -18.58
N LYS A 49 9.49 22.83 -19.03
CA LYS A 49 9.27 23.36 -20.40
C LYS A 49 9.85 22.46 -21.47
N THR A 50 11.03 21.90 -21.23
CA THR A 50 11.64 20.93 -22.16
C THR A 50 10.85 19.61 -22.21
N ALA A 51 10.26 19.21 -21.09
CA ALA A 51 9.34 18.06 -21.03
C ALA A 51 8.04 18.26 -21.81
N ALA A 52 7.60 19.53 -22.01
CA ALA A 52 6.35 19.82 -22.73
C ALA A 52 6.33 19.37 -24.20
N ASP A 53 7.49 19.22 -24.82
CA ASP A 53 7.59 18.68 -26.19
C ASP A 53 7.48 17.14 -26.25
N MET A 54 7.48 16.46 -25.11
CA MET A 54 7.45 15.00 -24.94
C MET A 54 8.47 14.23 -25.81
N LYS A 55 9.48 14.92 -26.32
CA LYS A 55 10.67 14.35 -26.97
C LYS A 55 11.70 13.83 -25.95
N MET A 56 11.36 13.97 -24.65
CA MET A 56 12.14 13.48 -23.53
C MET A 56 12.12 11.95 -23.48
N GLU A 57 13.27 11.35 -23.16
CA GLU A 57 13.36 9.92 -22.90
C GLU A 57 12.54 9.51 -21.67
N MET A 58 12.01 8.29 -21.67
CA MET A 58 11.23 7.71 -20.57
C MET A 58 11.96 7.78 -19.24
N ASN A 59 13.29 7.52 -19.20
CA ASN A 59 14.10 7.63 -17.99
C ASN A 59 14.04 9.03 -17.35
N SER A 60 14.18 10.06 -18.17
CA SER A 60 14.12 11.44 -17.69
C SER A 60 12.72 11.81 -17.25
N PHE A 61 11.70 11.33 -17.97
CA PHE A 61 10.30 11.57 -17.61
C PHE A 61 9.91 10.90 -16.31
N ILE A 62 10.41 9.69 -16.01
CA ILE A 62 10.19 9.02 -14.73
C ILE A 62 10.69 9.89 -13.56
N GLN A 63 11.81 10.59 -13.70
CA GLN A 63 12.30 11.51 -12.68
C GLN A 63 11.35 12.70 -12.48
N VAL A 64 10.88 13.29 -13.58
CA VAL A 64 9.87 14.37 -13.55
C VAL A 64 8.59 13.91 -12.88
N TYR A 65 8.10 12.73 -13.24
CA TYR A 65 6.91 12.14 -12.65
C TYR A 65 7.02 12.00 -11.12
N PHE A 66 8.14 11.52 -10.60
CA PHE A 66 8.33 11.39 -9.16
C PHE A 66 8.54 12.73 -8.45
N GLU A 67 9.15 13.70 -9.10
CA GLU A 67 9.25 15.06 -8.52
C GLU A 67 7.85 15.71 -8.42
N ASP A 68 7.02 15.57 -9.45
CA ASP A 68 5.64 16.07 -9.42
C ASP A 68 4.79 15.37 -8.34
N LYS A 69 5.02 14.08 -8.11
CA LYS A 69 4.24 13.24 -7.19
C LYS A 69 4.79 13.16 -5.77
N LYS A 70 5.90 13.82 -5.45
CA LYS A 70 6.57 13.64 -4.14
C LYS A 70 5.72 14.05 -2.93
N ASN A 71 4.85 15.05 -3.09
CA ASN A 71 3.96 15.52 -2.03
C ASN A 71 2.62 14.76 -1.98
N GLU A 72 2.28 14.02 -3.06
CA GLU A 72 1.03 13.26 -3.14
C GLU A 72 1.23 11.79 -2.68
N LEU A 73 2.43 11.26 -2.79
CA LEU A 73 2.72 9.85 -2.54
C LEU A 73 3.58 9.67 -1.29
N LYS A 74 3.19 8.72 -0.43
CA LYS A 74 4.02 8.30 0.70
C LYS A 74 5.31 7.63 0.20
N GLU A 75 6.41 7.76 0.97
CA GLU A 75 7.76 7.26 0.63
C GLU A 75 7.75 5.80 0.16
N ASN A 76 7.01 4.93 0.87
CA ASN A 76 6.92 3.52 0.50
C ASN A 76 6.24 3.29 -0.87
N SER A 77 5.26 4.11 -1.22
CA SER A 77 4.59 4.05 -2.53
C SER A 77 5.53 4.50 -3.65
N ILE A 78 6.30 5.57 -3.42
CA ILE A 78 7.33 6.04 -4.36
C ILE A 78 8.35 4.93 -4.60
N ARG A 79 8.89 4.34 -3.54
CA ARG A 79 9.89 3.26 -3.62
C ARG A 79 9.39 2.05 -4.41
N ASN A 80 8.17 1.59 -4.12
CA ASN A 80 7.59 0.44 -4.80
C ASN A 80 7.35 0.71 -6.29
N LYS A 81 6.85 1.91 -6.63
CA LYS A 81 6.68 2.34 -8.02
C LYS A 81 8.04 2.44 -8.75
N GLN A 82 9.03 3.07 -8.12
CA GLN A 82 10.39 3.18 -8.68
C GLN A 82 11.01 1.81 -8.92
N HIS A 83 10.90 0.89 -7.95
CA HIS A 83 11.41 -0.47 -8.10
C HIS A 83 10.76 -1.17 -9.31
N MET A 84 9.44 -1.07 -9.43
CA MET A 84 8.69 -1.69 -10.51
C MET A 84 9.02 -1.09 -11.89
N MET A 85 9.13 0.24 -11.95
CA MET A 85 9.50 0.95 -13.19
C MET A 85 10.93 0.62 -13.61
N ASN A 86 11.90 0.66 -12.67
CA ASN A 86 13.30 0.35 -12.95
C ASN A 86 13.51 -1.11 -13.39
N LYS A 87 12.73 -2.04 -12.82
CA LYS A 87 12.85 -3.46 -13.13
C LYS A 87 12.18 -3.87 -14.45
N HIS A 88 11.08 -3.22 -14.83
CA HIS A 88 10.22 -3.72 -15.90
C HIS A 88 9.99 -2.73 -17.06
N ILE A 89 10.10 -1.42 -16.83
CA ILE A 89 9.81 -0.40 -17.83
C ILE A 89 11.11 0.17 -18.40
N VAL A 90 12.02 0.59 -17.53
CA VAL A 90 13.29 1.21 -17.90
C VAL A 90 14.14 0.33 -18.81
N PRO A 91 14.29 -0.99 -18.61
CA PRO A 91 15.10 -1.82 -19.50
C PRO A 91 14.60 -1.88 -20.94
N TYR A 92 13.31 -1.61 -21.16
CA TYR A 92 12.72 -1.67 -22.49
C TYR A 92 12.51 -0.27 -23.11
N PHE A 93 11.98 0.67 -22.34
CA PHE A 93 11.60 1.99 -22.84
C PHE A 93 12.51 3.12 -22.36
N GLY A 94 13.48 2.87 -21.50
CA GLY A 94 14.23 3.92 -20.80
C GLY A 94 14.87 4.97 -21.71
N THR A 95 15.43 4.56 -22.83
CA THR A 95 16.07 5.42 -23.84
C THR A 95 15.13 5.87 -24.95
N ARG A 96 13.88 5.38 -24.96
CA ARG A 96 12.88 5.77 -25.94
C ARG A 96 12.25 7.11 -25.58
N LYS A 97 11.98 7.94 -26.57
CA LYS A 97 11.25 9.19 -26.37
C LYS A 97 9.77 8.91 -26.15
N MET A 98 9.18 9.62 -25.18
CA MET A 98 7.79 9.41 -24.78
C MET A 98 6.79 9.52 -25.92
N ASN A 99 6.98 10.45 -26.85
CA ASN A 99 6.09 10.69 -27.99
C ASN A 99 6.30 9.73 -29.18
N GLU A 100 7.35 8.92 -29.16
CA GLU A 100 7.66 7.95 -30.22
C GLU A 100 7.25 6.52 -29.86
N ILE A 101 6.85 6.27 -28.59
CA ILE A 101 6.44 4.93 -28.16
C ILE A 101 5.06 4.60 -28.73
N THR A 102 4.98 3.53 -29.51
CA THR A 102 3.79 3.10 -30.23
C THR A 102 3.01 2.00 -29.50
N PRO A 103 1.71 1.82 -29.79
CA PRO A 103 0.95 0.68 -29.28
C PRO A 103 1.56 -0.67 -29.64
N ALA A 104 2.16 -0.81 -30.84
CA ALA A 104 2.83 -2.05 -31.27
C ALA A 104 4.01 -2.41 -30.36
N GLU A 105 4.86 -1.43 -30.01
CA GLU A 105 5.96 -1.64 -29.08
C GLU A 105 5.46 -2.03 -27.68
N ILE A 106 4.32 -1.48 -27.23
CA ILE A 106 3.73 -1.87 -25.95
C ILE A 106 3.27 -3.33 -25.98
N ILE A 107 2.68 -3.81 -27.10
CA ILE A 107 2.30 -5.23 -27.26
C ILE A 107 3.55 -6.12 -27.20
N GLN A 108 4.62 -5.77 -27.89
CA GLN A 108 5.89 -6.51 -27.83
C GLN A 108 6.44 -6.56 -26.39
N TRP A 109 6.46 -5.43 -25.70
CA TRP A 109 6.84 -5.39 -24.29
C TRP A 109 5.93 -6.23 -23.40
N GLN A 110 4.61 -6.22 -23.60
CA GLN A 110 3.68 -7.08 -22.87
C GLN A 110 4.05 -8.56 -23.04
N ASN A 111 4.38 -9.00 -24.26
CA ASN A 111 4.79 -10.37 -24.53
C ASN A 111 6.04 -10.73 -23.72
N THR A 112 7.07 -9.88 -23.71
CA THR A 112 8.30 -10.11 -22.92
C THR A 112 8.06 -10.16 -21.41
N ILE A 113 7.03 -9.45 -20.89
CA ILE A 113 6.66 -9.52 -19.48
C ILE A 113 5.91 -10.83 -19.19
N GLN A 114 5.03 -11.25 -20.08
CA GLN A 114 4.23 -12.48 -19.91
C GLN A 114 5.10 -13.75 -20.00
N GLU A 115 6.12 -13.76 -20.85
CA GLU A 115 7.12 -14.85 -20.95
C GLU A 115 7.87 -15.11 -19.64
N LYS A 116 7.95 -14.10 -18.74
CA LYS A 116 8.58 -14.25 -17.43
C LYS A 116 7.74 -15.05 -16.42
N GLY A 117 6.52 -15.45 -16.77
CA GLY A 117 5.67 -16.29 -15.91
C GLY A 117 5.19 -15.64 -14.62
N TYR A 118 5.07 -14.32 -14.60
CA TYR A 118 4.55 -13.62 -13.42
C TYR A 118 3.06 -13.92 -13.17
N SER A 119 2.60 -13.72 -11.94
CA SER A 119 1.17 -13.81 -11.65
C SER A 119 0.39 -12.75 -12.44
N LYS A 120 -0.84 -13.10 -12.83
CA LYS A 120 -1.70 -12.20 -13.65
C LYS A 120 -1.99 -10.87 -12.98
N THR A 121 -2.07 -10.83 -11.66
CA THR A 121 -2.20 -9.59 -10.88
C THR A 121 -0.93 -8.76 -10.91
N TYR A 122 0.26 -9.36 -10.85
CA TYR A 122 1.53 -8.65 -10.95
C TYR A 122 1.76 -8.08 -12.35
N GLU A 123 1.45 -8.84 -13.42
CA GLU A 123 1.46 -8.32 -14.80
C GLU A 123 0.58 -7.07 -14.93
N ARG A 124 -0.62 -7.09 -14.33
CA ARG A 124 -1.53 -5.94 -14.29
C ARG A 124 -0.92 -4.76 -13.55
N MET A 125 -0.27 -5.00 -12.42
CA MET A 125 0.40 -3.94 -11.65
C MET A 125 1.54 -3.30 -12.44
N ILE A 126 2.34 -4.08 -13.17
CA ILE A 126 3.42 -3.58 -14.02
C ILE A 126 2.84 -2.66 -15.11
N GLN A 127 1.82 -3.11 -15.83
CA GLN A 127 1.19 -2.29 -16.86
C GLN A 127 0.54 -1.02 -16.32
N ASN A 128 -0.03 -1.07 -15.13
CA ASN A 128 -0.61 0.12 -14.48
C ASN A 128 0.45 1.19 -14.20
N GLN A 129 1.73 0.81 -13.95
CA GLN A 129 2.80 1.81 -13.80
C GLN A 129 3.11 2.50 -15.13
N LEU A 130 3.22 1.77 -16.24
CA LEU A 130 3.43 2.35 -17.56
C LEU A 130 2.27 3.28 -17.95
N ASN A 131 1.05 2.81 -17.75
CA ASN A 131 -0.16 3.60 -18.02
C ASN A 131 -0.24 4.87 -17.15
N ALA A 132 0.22 4.82 -15.89
CA ALA A 132 0.27 5.99 -15.01
C ALA A 132 1.25 7.07 -15.51
N LEU A 133 2.41 6.66 -16.03
CA LEU A 133 3.37 7.58 -16.65
C LEU A 133 2.76 8.28 -17.87
N PHE A 134 2.18 7.53 -18.80
CA PHE A 134 1.56 8.10 -20.00
C PHE A 134 0.32 8.96 -19.70
N ASN A 135 -0.51 8.59 -18.71
CA ASN A 135 -1.62 9.41 -18.28
C ASN A 135 -1.14 10.74 -17.68
N HIS A 136 -0.07 10.72 -16.89
CA HIS A 136 0.51 11.93 -16.33
C HIS A 136 1.09 12.83 -17.44
N ALA A 137 1.81 12.22 -18.39
CA ALA A 137 2.34 12.90 -19.55
C ALA A 137 1.22 13.56 -20.39
N GLN A 138 0.13 12.85 -20.64
CA GLN A 138 -1.02 13.36 -21.39
C GLN A 138 -1.73 14.49 -20.67
N LYS A 139 -1.94 14.35 -19.33
CA LYS A 139 -2.70 15.32 -18.53
C LYS A 139 -1.92 16.61 -18.28
N ILE A 140 -0.61 16.53 -18.06
CA ILE A 140 0.20 17.64 -17.53
C ILE A 140 1.20 18.18 -18.58
N TYR A 141 1.70 17.33 -19.47
CA TYR A 141 2.80 17.64 -20.39
C TYR A 141 2.41 17.57 -21.85
N ASN A 142 1.12 17.65 -22.16
CA ASN A 142 0.56 17.74 -23.51
C ASN A 142 0.99 16.58 -24.45
N LEU A 143 1.28 15.41 -23.90
CA LEU A 143 1.41 14.22 -24.74
C LEU A 143 0.10 14.02 -25.51
N LYS A 144 0.17 13.98 -26.82
CA LYS A 144 -0.99 13.96 -27.70
C LYS A 144 -1.93 12.80 -27.38
N GLU A 145 -1.38 11.61 -27.13
CA GLU A 145 -2.14 10.41 -26.86
C GLU A 145 -1.40 9.45 -25.93
N ASN A 146 -2.15 8.75 -25.09
CA ASN A 146 -1.59 7.66 -24.28
C ASN A 146 -1.68 6.34 -25.07
N PRO A 147 -0.54 5.78 -25.55
CA PRO A 147 -0.54 4.57 -26.37
C PRO A 147 -1.04 3.32 -25.61
N CYS A 148 -0.95 3.30 -24.28
CA CYS A 148 -1.47 2.20 -23.46
C CYS A 148 -2.99 2.06 -23.55
N LYS A 149 -3.73 3.11 -23.95
CA LYS A 149 -5.19 3.05 -24.07
C LYS A 149 -5.64 2.25 -25.30
N LYS A 150 -4.78 2.11 -26.30
CA LYS A 150 -5.06 1.37 -27.56
C LYS A 150 -4.77 -0.12 -27.46
N VAL A 151 -4.15 -0.57 -26.37
CA VAL A 151 -3.80 -1.98 -26.19
C VAL A 151 -4.62 -2.61 -25.07
N LYS A 152 -4.89 -3.91 -25.20
CA LYS A 152 -5.53 -4.68 -24.14
C LYS A 152 -4.59 -4.72 -22.93
N LYS A 153 -5.14 -4.46 -21.74
CA LYS A 153 -4.38 -4.56 -20.51
C LYS A 153 -4.02 -6.01 -20.22
N MET A 154 -2.75 -6.31 -19.96
CA MET A 154 -2.33 -7.65 -19.56
C MET A 154 -2.76 -7.99 -18.12
N GLY A 155 -2.85 -9.28 -17.85
CA GLY A 155 -3.19 -9.80 -16.52
C GLY A 155 -4.64 -9.56 -16.10
N LYS A 156 -4.94 -9.78 -14.84
CA LYS A 156 -6.27 -9.61 -14.20
C LYS A 156 -6.19 -8.58 -13.07
N SER A 157 -7.30 -7.87 -12.82
CA SER A 157 -7.41 -6.94 -11.70
C SER A 157 -7.64 -7.66 -10.38
N ASP A 158 -8.31 -8.79 -10.43
CA ASP A 158 -8.75 -9.50 -9.25
C ASP A 158 -7.71 -10.53 -8.80
N ALA A 159 -7.47 -10.56 -7.50
CA ALA A 159 -6.66 -11.58 -6.86
C ALA A 159 -7.35 -12.96 -6.95
N ASN A 160 -6.57 -14.00 -6.75
CA ASN A 160 -7.10 -15.35 -6.59
C ASN A 160 -8.12 -15.41 -5.44
N LYS A 161 -8.86 -16.54 -5.39
CA LYS A 161 -9.84 -16.87 -4.36
C LYS A 161 -9.42 -16.38 -2.97
N LEU A 162 -10.37 -15.77 -2.25
CA LEU A 162 -10.19 -15.33 -0.89
C LEU A 162 -9.85 -16.54 0.01
N GLU A 163 -8.71 -16.48 0.68
CA GLU A 163 -8.31 -17.48 1.67
C GLU A 163 -8.59 -16.94 3.07
N PHE A 164 -9.16 -17.79 3.92
CA PHE A 164 -9.41 -17.48 5.34
C PHE A 164 -9.59 -18.77 6.13
N TRP A 165 -9.40 -18.72 7.43
CA TRP A 165 -9.73 -19.80 8.36
C TRP A 165 -11.15 -19.69 8.85
N THR A 166 -11.80 -20.83 8.99
CA THR A 166 -13.00 -20.98 9.82
C THR A 166 -12.66 -20.82 11.31
N LYS A 167 -13.64 -20.61 12.16
CA LYS A 167 -13.39 -20.55 13.62
C LYS A 167 -12.72 -21.83 14.14
N ALA A 168 -13.13 -23.00 13.66
CA ALA A 168 -12.52 -24.27 14.06
C ALA A 168 -11.05 -24.41 13.62
N GLU A 169 -10.69 -23.88 12.44
CA GLU A 169 -9.28 -23.82 11.99
C GLU A 169 -8.47 -22.85 12.83
N TYR A 170 -9.05 -21.69 13.17
CA TYR A 170 -8.42 -20.73 14.07
C TYR A 170 -8.21 -21.32 15.48
N ASP A 171 -9.23 -22.01 16.04
CA ASP A 171 -9.11 -22.64 17.36
C ASP A 171 -7.98 -23.67 17.38
N ARG A 172 -7.85 -24.47 16.33
CA ARG A 172 -6.74 -25.41 16.19
C ARG A 172 -5.39 -24.71 16.09
N PHE A 173 -5.34 -23.59 15.37
CA PHE A 173 -4.12 -22.78 15.24
C PHE A 173 -3.68 -22.19 16.58
N ILE A 174 -4.60 -21.54 17.30
CA ILE A 174 -4.28 -20.85 18.56
C ILE A 174 -3.94 -21.82 19.69
N ALA A 175 -4.49 -23.04 19.66
CA ALA A 175 -4.15 -24.09 20.61
C ALA A 175 -2.69 -24.56 20.53
N GLY A 176 -1.96 -24.23 19.46
CA GLY A 176 -0.53 -24.52 19.33
C GLY A 176 0.36 -23.53 20.08
N PHE A 177 -0.19 -22.51 20.72
CA PHE A 177 0.57 -21.50 21.42
C PHE A 177 0.46 -21.67 22.95
N GLU A 178 1.50 -21.22 23.65
CA GLU A 178 1.43 -21.07 25.09
C GLU A 178 0.55 -19.86 25.45
N PRO A 179 -0.54 -20.06 26.20
CA PRO A 179 -1.42 -18.95 26.60
C PRO A 179 -0.66 -17.85 27.34
N GLY A 180 -0.95 -16.59 26.97
CA GLY A 180 -0.28 -15.41 27.52
C GLY A 180 1.16 -15.20 27.06
N SER A 181 1.64 -15.94 26.05
CA SER A 181 2.88 -15.64 25.33
C SER A 181 2.69 -14.47 24.36
N GLU A 182 3.78 -13.82 23.94
CA GLU A 182 3.74 -12.75 22.94
C GLU A 182 3.09 -13.22 21.63
N ASP A 183 3.46 -14.41 21.15
CA ASP A 183 2.93 -14.97 19.91
C ASP A 183 1.42 -15.25 20.03
N TYR A 184 0.96 -15.80 21.14
CA TYR A 184 -0.45 -16.02 21.44
C TYR A 184 -1.24 -14.71 21.35
N LEU A 185 -0.82 -13.68 22.09
CA LEU A 185 -1.51 -12.39 22.15
C LEU A 185 -1.55 -11.68 20.79
N ILE A 186 -0.47 -11.77 20.01
CA ILE A 186 -0.41 -11.22 18.65
C ILE A 186 -1.55 -11.77 17.78
N PHE A 187 -1.74 -13.09 17.77
CA PHE A 187 -2.74 -13.73 16.92
C PHE A 187 -4.16 -13.60 17.48
N GLU A 188 -4.33 -13.54 18.80
CA GLU A 188 -5.61 -13.20 19.44
C GLU A 188 -6.05 -11.78 19.03
N ILE A 189 -5.18 -10.78 19.13
CA ILE A 189 -5.51 -9.43 18.69
C ILE A 189 -5.87 -9.40 17.20
N LEU A 190 -5.09 -10.04 16.33
CA LEU A 190 -5.36 -10.05 14.88
C LEU A 190 -6.72 -10.67 14.56
N PHE A 191 -7.04 -11.81 15.17
CA PHE A 191 -8.28 -12.52 14.87
C PHE A 191 -9.51 -11.80 15.46
N TRP A 192 -9.48 -11.39 16.72
CA TRP A 192 -10.65 -10.82 17.36
C TRP A 192 -10.93 -9.36 17.04
N THR A 193 -9.95 -8.65 16.53
CA THR A 193 -10.13 -7.25 16.13
C THR A 193 -10.17 -7.02 14.63
N GLY A 194 -9.59 -7.93 13.84
CA GLY A 194 -9.48 -7.79 12.40
C GLY A 194 -8.62 -6.62 11.93
N ILE A 195 -7.73 -6.10 12.77
CA ILE A 195 -6.81 -5.00 12.41
C ILE A 195 -5.78 -5.45 11.37
N ARG A 196 -5.17 -4.48 10.69
CA ARG A 196 -4.12 -4.76 9.70
C ARG A 196 -2.78 -5.09 10.37
N GLU A 197 -1.93 -5.89 9.70
CA GLU A 197 -0.57 -6.21 10.17
C GLU A 197 0.21 -4.97 10.63
N GLY A 198 0.18 -3.88 9.84
CA GLY A 198 0.89 -2.65 10.19
C GLY A 198 0.26 -1.89 11.35
N GLU A 199 -1.06 -2.01 11.56
CA GLU A 199 -1.76 -1.45 12.72
C GLU A 199 -1.38 -2.22 13.98
N LEU A 200 -1.41 -3.56 13.97
CA LEU A 200 -0.93 -4.40 15.07
C LEU A 200 0.50 -4.06 15.49
N LEU A 201 1.43 -4.00 14.51
CA LEU A 201 2.84 -3.73 14.77
C LEU A 201 3.12 -2.31 15.28
N ALA A 202 2.15 -1.40 15.19
CA ALA A 202 2.22 -0.05 15.73
C ALA A 202 1.62 0.08 17.14
N LEU A 203 0.84 -0.91 17.61
CA LEU A 203 0.13 -0.83 18.87
C LEU A 203 1.07 -0.60 20.06
N SER A 204 0.59 0.21 21.00
CA SER A 204 1.15 0.45 22.32
C SER A 204 0.04 0.27 23.37
N LEU A 205 0.39 0.19 24.65
CA LEU A 205 -0.61 0.07 25.72
C LEU A 205 -1.56 1.27 25.77
N SER A 206 -1.06 2.47 25.46
CA SER A 206 -1.87 3.69 25.40
C SER A 206 -2.97 3.68 24.31
N ASP A 207 -2.95 2.72 23.40
CA ASP A 207 -4.02 2.58 22.40
C ASP A 207 -5.24 1.81 22.96
N PHE A 208 -5.10 1.17 24.12
CA PHE A 208 -6.17 0.43 24.77
C PHE A 208 -6.79 1.26 25.89
N ASP A 209 -8.06 1.64 25.74
CA ASP A 209 -8.84 2.15 26.86
C ASP A 209 -9.35 0.96 27.68
N MET A 210 -8.68 0.73 28.81
CA MET A 210 -8.98 -0.39 29.69
C MET A 210 -10.28 -0.19 30.49
N SER A 211 -10.79 1.03 30.59
CA SER A 211 -12.06 1.34 31.26
C SER A 211 -13.25 1.13 30.35
N GLY A 212 -13.12 1.57 29.09
CA GLY A 212 -14.18 1.49 28.09
C GLY A 212 -14.16 0.23 27.23
N ASN A 213 -13.19 -0.69 27.40
CA ASN A 213 -12.97 -1.83 26.50
C ASN A 213 -12.78 -1.41 25.04
N LEU A 214 -12.05 -0.33 24.80
CA LEU A 214 -11.86 0.22 23.48
C LEU A 214 -10.44 0.05 22.98
N LEU A 215 -10.29 -0.12 21.68
CA LEU A 215 -9.00 -0.10 20.99
C LEU A 215 -8.99 1.05 19.97
N HIS A 216 -8.08 1.98 20.13
CA HIS A 216 -7.85 3.12 19.25
C HIS A 216 -6.84 2.76 18.17
N ILE A 217 -7.24 2.81 16.91
CA ILE A 217 -6.41 2.48 15.75
C ILE A 217 -6.15 3.77 14.98
N ASN A 218 -5.02 4.41 15.24
CA ASN A 218 -4.67 5.73 14.72
C ASN A 218 -3.28 5.78 14.07
N LYS A 219 -2.53 4.67 14.07
CA LYS A 219 -1.16 4.59 13.55
C LYS A 219 -0.89 3.27 12.85
N THR A 220 0.13 3.25 12.02
CA THR A 220 0.60 2.07 11.30
C THR A 220 2.12 2.04 11.27
N TYR A 221 2.69 0.86 11.46
CA TYR A 221 4.13 0.64 11.39
C TYR A 221 4.55 0.14 10.02
N ASN A 222 5.65 0.70 9.53
CA ASN A 222 6.34 0.24 8.33
C ASN A 222 7.86 0.24 8.59
N ARG A 223 8.59 -0.68 7.97
CA ARG A 223 10.05 -0.65 7.97
C ARG A 223 10.58 -0.26 6.60
N ILE A 224 11.16 0.95 6.50
CA ILE A 224 11.65 1.52 5.26
C ILE A 224 13.17 1.68 5.36
N ARG A 225 13.94 1.06 4.47
CA ARG A 225 15.43 1.11 4.45
C ARG A 225 16.06 0.80 5.82
N LYS A 226 15.54 -0.25 6.49
CA LYS A 226 15.95 -0.68 7.85
C LYS A 226 15.61 0.34 8.97
N ARG A 227 14.88 1.41 8.69
CA ARG A 227 14.36 2.35 9.69
C ARG A 227 12.91 2.02 10.00
N ASP A 228 12.58 2.06 11.28
CA ASP A 228 11.22 1.89 11.75
C ASP A 228 10.49 3.23 11.58
N VAL A 229 9.34 3.19 10.93
CA VAL A 229 8.50 4.36 10.65
C VAL A 229 7.10 4.07 11.16
N ILE A 230 6.67 4.85 12.14
CA ILE A 230 5.28 4.89 12.58
C ILE A 230 4.63 6.11 11.90
N ASP A 231 3.55 5.88 11.18
CA ASP A 231 2.89 6.89 10.37
C ASP A 231 1.37 6.82 10.61
N THR A 232 0.66 7.87 10.26
CA THR A 232 -0.80 7.85 10.25
C THR A 232 -1.32 6.87 9.17
N PRO A 233 -2.49 6.26 9.34
CA PRO A 233 -3.12 5.45 8.30
C PRO A 233 -3.26 6.19 6.97
N LYS A 234 -3.44 5.43 5.87
CA LYS A 234 -3.51 6.02 4.51
C LYS A 234 -4.76 6.85 4.24
N THR A 235 -5.83 6.61 4.98
CA THR A 235 -7.12 7.28 4.81
C THR A 235 -7.69 7.64 6.18
N GLU A 236 -8.44 8.72 6.26
CA GLU A 236 -9.12 9.15 7.49
C GLU A 236 -10.01 8.05 8.08
N ASN A 237 -10.74 7.33 7.26
CA ASN A 237 -11.58 6.21 7.69
C ASN A 237 -10.80 5.03 8.29
N SER A 238 -9.48 4.98 8.12
CA SER A 238 -8.65 3.97 8.77
C SER A 238 -8.34 4.31 10.23
N VAL A 239 -8.48 5.58 10.63
CA VAL A 239 -8.49 6.01 12.03
C VAL A 239 -9.86 5.67 12.59
N ARG A 240 -9.88 4.82 13.60
CA ARG A 240 -11.12 4.31 14.19
C ARG A 240 -10.91 3.82 15.61
N THR A 241 -11.99 3.74 16.35
CA THR A 241 -12.05 3.08 17.65
C THR A 241 -12.98 1.88 17.52
N ILE A 242 -12.59 0.76 18.06
CA ILE A 242 -13.40 -0.47 18.08
C ILE A 242 -13.54 -1.01 19.49
N ASP A 243 -14.71 -1.55 19.80
CA ASP A 243 -14.94 -2.30 21.02
C ASP A 243 -14.20 -3.64 20.96
N ILE A 244 -13.52 -4.01 22.05
CA ILE A 244 -12.84 -5.30 22.20
C ILE A 244 -13.50 -6.16 23.27
N PRO A 245 -13.49 -7.49 23.14
CA PRO A 245 -13.99 -8.40 24.15
C PRO A 245 -13.23 -8.27 25.47
N ASN A 246 -13.92 -8.47 26.59
CA ASN A 246 -13.30 -8.40 27.92
C ASN A 246 -12.10 -9.33 28.09
N PHE A 247 -12.19 -10.57 27.60
CA PHE A 247 -11.08 -11.53 27.69
C PHE A 247 -9.82 -11.00 26.99
N LEU A 248 -9.97 -10.36 25.82
CA LEU A 248 -8.83 -9.80 25.07
C LEU A 248 -8.18 -8.64 25.83
N LYS A 249 -8.98 -7.79 26.48
CA LYS A 249 -8.49 -6.75 27.37
C LYS A 249 -7.67 -7.35 28.51
N GLU A 250 -8.22 -8.37 29.17
CA GLU A 250 -7.57 -9.05 30.29
C GLU A 250 -6.24 -9.67 29.87
N GLU A 251 -6.17 -10.32 28.72
CA GLU A 251 -4.94 -10.86 28.14
C GLU A 251 -3.88 -9.78 27.88
N VAL A 252 -4.28 -8.62 27.34
CA VAL A 252 -3.37 -7.48 27.12
C VAL A 252 -2.86 -6.95 28.46
N GLN A 253 -3.71 -6.83 29.48
CA GLN A 253 -3.32 -6.38 30.82
C GLN A 253 -2.35 -7.36 31.49
N GLU A 254 -2.61 -8.66 31.39
CA GLU A 254 -1.72 -9.68 31.94
C GLU A 254 -0.37 -9.69 31.25
N TYR A 255 -0.36 -9.56 29.93
CA TYR A 255 0.88 -9.43 29.17
C TYR A 255 1.69 -8.21 29.61
N ALA A 256 1.02 -7.06 29.77
CA ALA A 256 1.68 -5.83 30.25
C ALA A 256 2.26 -5.97 31.67
N LYS A 257 1.54 -6.63 32.58
CA LYS A 257 2.01 -6.88 33.96
C LYS A 257 3.26 -7.76 34.02
N LYS A 258 3.41 -8.71 33.09
CA LYS A 258 4.61 -9.58 33.00
C LYS A 258 5.88 -8.79 32.62
N HIS A 259 5.72 -7.61 32.03
CA HIS A 259 6.82 -6.75 31.60
C HIS A 259 6.87 -5.50 32.49
N TYR A 260 7.42 -5.65 33.70
CA TYR A 260 7.52 -4.56 34.71
C TYR A 260 8.11 -3.29 34.09
N GLY A 261 7.43 -2.15 34.31
CA GLY A 261 7.86 -0.85 33.80
C GLY A 261 7.74 -0.68 32.29
N PHE A 262 6.89 -1.47 31.61
CA PHE A 262 6.67 -1.34 30.16
C PHE A 262 6.13 0.07 29.84
N PRO A 263 6.83 0.87 29.01
CA PRO A 263 6.40 2.22 28.70
C PRO A 263 5.10 2.22 27.88
N GLU A 264 4.10 2.96 28.34
CA GLU A 264 2.76 2.97 27.70
C GLU A 264 2.77 3.32 26.21
N ASN A 265 3.68 4.20 25.79
CA ASN A 265 3.81 4.66 24.41
C ASN A 265 4.79 3.82 23.56
N GLN A 266 5.42 2.81 24.11
CA GLN A 266 6.29 1.92 23.37
C GLN A 266 5.45 0.89 22.61
N ARG A 267 5.95 0.46 21.44
CA ARG A 267 5.29 -0.60 20.67
C ARG A 267 5.16 -1.87 21.51
N LEU A 268 3.95 -2.38 21.62
CA LEU A 268 3.63 -3.58 22.37
C LEU A 268 4.42 -4.80 21.84
N PHE A 269 4.58 -4.87 20.52
CA PHE A 269 5.33 -5.91 19.82
C PHE A 269 6.48 -5.30 19.02
N PRO A 270 7.73 -5.28 19.53
CA PRO A 270 8.88 -4.68 18.86
C PRO A 270 9.46 -5.58 17.75
N ILE A 271 8.60 -6.24 17.00
CA ILE A 271 8.94 -7.10 15.87
C ILE A 271 8.65 -6.42 14.53
N VAL A 272 9.08 -7.03 13.44
CA VAL A 272 8.82 -6.56 12.07
C VAL A 272 7.91 -7.55 11.33
N ALA A 273 7.24 -7.07 10.27
CA ALA A 273 6.31 -7.87 9.45
C ALA A 273 6.90 -9.24 9.02
N ARG A 274 8.18 -9.27 8.61
CA ARG A 274 8.85 -10.54 8.24
C ARG A 274 8.94 -11.54 9.40
N THR A 275 9.12 -11.05 10.63
CA THR A 275 9.16 -11.91 11.82
C THR A 275 7.77 -12.48 12.08
N LEU A 276 6.74 -11.65 12.02
CA LEU A 276 5.35 -12.08 12.18
C LEU A 276 4.96 -13.14 11.14
N GLN A 277 5.32 -12.94 9.88
CA GLN A 277 5.08 -13.92 8.80
C GLN A 277 5.81 -15.24 9.03
N LYS A 278 7.03 -15.22 9.59
CA LYS A 278 7.75 -16.45 9.96
C LYS A 278 7.09 -17.17 11.13
N ARG A 279 6.62 -16.43 12.14
CA ARG A 279 5.89 -16.99 13.28
C ARG A 279 4.60 -17.67 12.80
N LEU A 280 3.79 -16.99 11.96
CA LEU A 280 2.59 -17.56 11.36
C LEU A 280 2.90 -18.91 10.70
N LYS A 281 3.87 -18.94 9.77
CA LYS A 281 4.25 -20.17 9.04
C LYS A 281 4.74 -21.31 9.96
N LYS A 282 5.46 -20.97 11.03
CA LYS A 282 5.91 -21.95 12.02
C LYS A 282 4.72 -22.65 12.68
N TYR A 283 3.74 -21.85 13.12
CA TYR A 283 2.59 -22.41 13.84
C TYR A 283 1.56 -23.05 12.91
N GLU A 284 1.41 -22.59 11.67
CA GLU A 284 0.64 -23.28 10.63
C GLU A 284 1.17 -24.72 10.42
N ALA A 285 2.50 -24.86 10.30
CA ALA A 285 3.12 -26.16 10.14
C ALA A 285 2.97 -27.05 11.39
N LEU A 286 3.04 -26.45 12.59
CA LEU A 286 2.91 -27.16 13.86
C LEU A 286 1.48 -27.69 14.08
N THR A 287 0.48 -26.89 13.74
CA THR A 287 -0.94 -27.20 14.02
C THR A 287 -1.67 -27.85 12.85
N GLY A 288 -1.00 -27.96 11.70
CA GLY A 288 -1.56 -28.61 10.50
C GLY A 288 -2.76 -27.86 9.89
N VAL A 289 -2.92 -26.57 10.19
CA VAL A 289 -3.94 -25.73 9.51
C VAL A 289 -3.46 -25.35 8.11
N LYS A 290 -4.40 -25.02 7.21
CA LYS A 290 -4.03 -24.55 5.88
C LYS A 290 -3.23 -23.26 5.95
N PRO A 291 -2.18 -23.09 5.12
CA PRO A 291 -1.37 -21.88 5.12
C PRO A 291 -2.15 -20.70 4.56
N ILE A 292 -2.07 -19.54 5.26
CA ILE A 292 -2.65 -18.27 4.84
C ILE A 292 -1.63 -17.14 5.05
N ARG A 293 -1.92 -15.96 4.56
CA ARG A 293 -1.12 -14.76 4.84
C ARG A 293 -1.59 -14.11 6.13
N VAL A 294 -0.74 -13.33 6.80
CA VAL A 294 -1.15 -12.55 8.00
C VAL A 294 -2.39 -11.70 7.73
N HIS A 295 -2.50 -11.10 6.52
CA HIS A 295 -3.68 -10.32 6.15
C HIS A 295 -4.96 -11.15 6.04
N ASP A 296 -4.84 -12.44 5.76
CA ASP A 296 -5.99 -13.34 5.60
C ASP A 296 -6.62 -13.71 6.97
N ILE A 297 -5.92 -13.47 8.10
CA ILE A 297 -6.50 -13.54 9.45
C ILE A 297 -7.61 -12.49 9.59
N ARG A 298 -7.44 -11.31 9.00
CA ARG A 298 -8.49 -10.30 8.93
C ARG A 298 -9.68 -10.76 8.09
N HIS A 299 -9.44 -11.52 7.02
CA HIS A 299 -10.51 -12.15 6.25
C HIS A 299 -11.23 -13.22 7.08
N SER A 300 -10.50 -13.96 7.91
CA SER A 300 -11.06 -14.93 8.85
C SER A 300 -11.98 -14.27 9.89
N HIS A 301 -11.55 -13.14 10.46
CA HIS A 301 -12.38 -12.33 11.34
C HIS A 301 -13.70 -11.91 10.68
N VAL A 302 -13.64 -11.40 9.46
CA VAL A 302 -14.83 -10.98 8.71
C VAL A 302 -15.75 -12.16 8.41
N ALA A 303 -15.21 -13.28 7.94
CA ALA A 303 -15.98 -14.48 7.67
C ALA A 303 -16.68 -14.98 8.93
N TYR A 304 -16.00 -14.93 10.08
CA TYR A 304 -16.58 -15.26 11.38
C TYR A 304 -17.75 -14.33 11.75
N LEU A 305 -17.58 -13.00 11.60
CA LEU A 305 -18.64 -12.02 11.89
C LEU A 305 -19.87 -12.23 10.98
N ILE A 306 -19.64 -12.50 9.69
CA ILE A 306 -20.72 -12.80 8.74
C ILE A 306 -21.47 -14.07 9.14
N TYR A 307 -20.74 -15.11 9.55
CA TYR A 307 -21.34 -16.34 10.04
C TYR A 307 -22.19 -16.10 11.31
N GLN A 308 -21.77 -15.17 12.16
CA GLN A 308 -22.54 -14.72 13.34
C GLN A 308 -23.72 -13.80 12.98
N GLY A 309 -23.94 -13.48 11.70
CA GLY A 309 -25.06 -12.64 11.26
C GLY A 309 -24.84 -11.14 11.43
N VAL A 310 -23.59 -10.69 11.64
CA VAL A 310 -23.28 -9.26 11.78
C VAL A 310 -23.49 -8.53 10.45
N GLU A 311 -24.16 -7.38 10.51
CA GLU A 311 -24.49 -6.58 9.34
C GLU A 311 -23.24 -6.03 8.63
N PRO A 312 -23.25 -5.95 7.27
CA PRO A 312 -22.13 -5.45 6.48
C PRO A 312 -21.66 -4.05 6.86
N LEU A 313 -22.56 -3.18 7.32
CA LEU A 313 -22.23 -1.81 7.71
C LEU A 313 -21.37 -1.78 8.98
N ILE A 314 -21.71 -2.59 9.97
CA ILE A 314 -20.95 -2.73 11.22
C ILE A 314 -19.57 -3.29 10.92
N ILE A 315 -19.49 -4.30 10.04
CA ILE A 315 -18.20 -4.87 9.60
C ILE A 315 -17.36 -3.81 8.87
N LYS A 316 -17.96 -3.02 7.99
CA LYS A 316 -17.28 -1.92 7.27
C LYS A 316 -16.67 -0.92 8.27
N GLU A 317 -17.41 -0.49 9.28
CA GLU A 317 -16.94 0.45 10.30
C GLU A 317 -15.81 -0.11 11.15
N ARG A 318 -16.00 -1.35 11.66
CA ARG A 318 -14.98 -2.06 12.43
C ARG A 318 -13.67 -2.22 11.69
N LEU A 319 -13.74 -2.50 10.38
CA LEU A 319 -12.56 -2.64 9.53
C LEU A 319 -11.94 -1.31 9.08
N GLY A 320 -12.66 -0.21 9.15
CA GLY A 320 -12.24 1.08 8.60
C GLY A 320 -12.16 1.04 7.06
N HIS A 321 -13.16 0.48 6.41
CA HIS A 321 -13.30 0.54 4.96
C HIS A 321 -13.92 1.87 4.55
N LYS A 322 -13.33 2.54 3.56
CA LYS A 322 -13.84 3.82 3.06
C LYS A 322 -15.26 3.70 2.50
N ASP A 323 -15.53 2.59 1.80
CA ASP A 323 -16.77 2.34 1.11
C ASP A 323 -17.31 0.94 1.48
N ILE A 324 -18.61 0.83 1.68
CA ILE A 324 -19.31 -0.45 1.92
C ILE A 324 -19.09 -1.44 0.77
N GLN A 325 -18.91 -0.93 -0.47
CA GLN A 325 -18.63 -1.75 -1.64
C GLN A 325 -17.34 -2.58 -1.48
N MET A 326 -16.35 -2.08 -0.74
CA MET A 326 -15.15 -2.87 -0.43
C MET A 326 -15.49 -4.12 0.37
N THR A 327 -16.40 -4.01 1.33
CA THR A 327 -16.87 -5.14 2.14
C THR A 327 -17.74 -6.08 1.30
N LEU A 328 -18.72 -5.55 0.57
CA LEU A 328 -19.64 -6.34 -0.24
C LEU A 328 -18.97 -7.05 -1.42
N ASN A 329 -18.09 -6.36 -2.15
CA ASN A 329 -17.36 -6.96 -3.27
C ASN A 329 -16.42 -8.09 -2.82
N THR A 330 -15.86 -7.96 -1.61
CA THR A 330 -14.92 -8.96 -1.08
C THR A 330 -15.64 -10.12 -0.41
N TYR A 331 -16.68 -9.85 0.36
CA TYR A 331 -17.31 -10.83 1.26
C TYR A 331 -18.79 -11.09 0.99
N GLY A 332 -19.41 -10.38 0.03
CA GLY A 332 -20.84 -10.49 -0.22
C GLY A 332 -21.30 -11.92 -0.54
N HIS A 333 -20.45 -12.71 -1.16
CA HIS A 333 -20.71 -14.11 -1.48
C HIS A 333 -20.77 -15.04 -0.23
N LEU A 334 -20.27 -14.58 0.93
CA LEU A 334 -20.32 -15.33 2.19
C LEU A 334 -21.65 -15.11 2.94
N TYR A 335 -22.41 -14.07 2.60
CA TYR A 335 -23.71 -13.85 3.22
C TYR A 335 -24.73 -14.89 2.72
N PRO A 336 -25.40 -15.61 3.61
CA PRO A 336 -26.44 -16.56 3.22
C PRO A 336 -27.61 -15.82 2.57
N SER A 337 -28.24 -16.46 1.58
CA SER A 337 -29.48 -15.93 1.02
C SER A 337 -30.56 -15.88 2.09
N GLN A 338 -31.15 -14.71 2.27
CA GLN A 338 -32.27 -14.52 3.23
C GLN A 338 -33.62 -14.45 2.55
N GLN A 339 -33.70 -14.77 1.25
CA GLN A 339 -34.94 -14.68 0.48
C GLN A 339 -36.10 -15.46 1.10
N LYS A 340 -35.80 -16.65 1.61
CA LYS A 340 -36.84 -17.49 2.28
C LYS A 340 -37.33 -16.80 3.55
N LYS A 341 -36.46 -16.24 4.39
CA LYS A 341 -36.87 -15.51 5.59
C LYS A 341 -37.70 -14.26 5.27
N VAL A 342 -37.31 -13.56 4.17
CA VAL A 342 -38.07 -12.39 3.69
C VAL A 342 -39.47 -12.82 3.27
N ALA A 343 -39.62 -13.92 2.52
CA ALA A 343 -40.93 -14.44 2.12
C ALA A 343 -41.78 -14.82 3.34
N GLU A 344 -41.23 -15.58 4.28
CA GLU A 344 -41.89 -15.96 5.53
C GLU A 344 -42.31 -14.72 6.37
N MET A 345 -41.46 -13.69 6.42
CA MET A 345 -41.77 -12.43 7.10
C MET A 345 -42.94 -11.70 6.43
N LEU A 346 -42.97 -11.69 5.10
CA LEU A 346 -44.05 -11.04 4.35
C LEU A 346 -45.39 -11.80 4.50
N ASP A 347 -45.36 -13.14 4.49
CA ASP A 347 -46.53 -13.96 4.72
C ASP A 347 -47.13 -13.71 6.11
N ASN A 348 -46.30 -13.57 7.14
CA ASN A 348 -46.76 -13.30 8.52
C ASN A 348 -47.33 -11.88 8.73
N LYS A 349 -47.21 -10.98 7.75
CA LYS A 349 -47.77 -9.61 7.82
C LYS A 349 -49.07 -9.42 7.04
N ARG A 350 -49.58 -10.47 6.39
CA ARG A 350 -50.82 -10.50 5.65
C ARG A 350 -51.92 -11.12 6.49
#